data_1e8c27b3a75831244c2918a487c5254b
#
_entry.id   1e8c27b3a75831244c2918a487c5254b
#
_cell.length_a   1.000
_cell.length_b   1.000
_cell.length_c   1.000
_cell.angle_alpha   90.00
_cell.angle_beta   90.00
_cell.angle_gamma   90.00
#
_symmetry.space_group_name_H-M   'P 1'
#
loop_
_entity.id
_entity.type
_entity.pdbx_description
1 polymer ?
#
loop_
_entity_poly.entity_id
_entity_poly.type
_entity_poly.pdbx_seq_one_letter_code
_entity_poly.pdbx_strand_id
1 'polypeptide(L)'
;ERVLQTMEQVQHNVDALSNQMRKLFGKDANITFVNNYDWLSKISLLEFLRDYGKNFNINTMLAKDIVASRLEVGISFTEFTYQILQSIDFLHLHKTYDVQLQIGGADQWGNITAGLDLIRKLEGPEAEAFGLTIPLMLKADGTKFGKTAGGAVWLDPKKTSPFEFYQFWLNQDDRDVVKYLKFFTFLSQEEIEELAKKVETEPEKREAQRRLAEEVTRF
;
A
#
# COMPACT_ATOMS: atom_id res chain seq x y z
N GLU A 1 -19.59 -10.59 3.38
CA GLU A 1 -20.01 -9.52 2.44
C GLU A 1 -19.43 -8.18 2.93
N ARG A 2 -18.90 -7.39 1.99
CA ARG A 2 -18.47 -6.02 2.30
C ARG A 2 -19.71 -5.13 2.35
N VAL A 3 -19.92 -4.46 3.47
CA VAL A 3 -21.03 -3.49 3.61
C VAL A 3 -20.67 -2.22 2.83
N LEU A 4 -21.60 -1.73 2.02
CA LEU A 4 -21.45 -0.45 1.32
C LEU A 4 -21.46 0.69 2.34
N GLN A 5 -20.39 1.49 2.35
CA GLN A 5 -20.27 2.62 3.25
C GLN A 5 -20.97 3.85 2.68
N THR A 6 -21.51 4.70 3.55
CA THR A 6 -22.04 6.01 3.16
C THR A 6 -20.88 6.96 2.84
N MET A 7 -21.15 8.00 2.05
CA MET A 7 -20.15 9.05 1.74
C MET A 7 -19.63 9.76 2.99
N GLU A 8 -20.47 9.95 4.00
CA GLU A 8 -20.10 10.52 5.30
C GLU A 8 -19.09 9.61 6.03
N GLN A 9 -19.34 8.30 6.03
CA GLN A 9 -18.41 7.35 6.62
C GLN A 9 -17.07 7.31 5.86
N VAL A 10 -17.11 7.39 4.53
CA VAL A 10 -15.90 7.47 3.71
C VAL A 10 -15.11 8.74 4.04
N GLN A 11 -15.78 9.90 4.13
CA GLN A 11 -15.11 11.16 4.48
C GLN A 11 -14.51 11.11 5.89
N HIS A 12 -15.24 10.56 6.87
CA HIS A 12 -14.72 10.36 8.22
C HIS A 12 -13.44 9.52 8.22
N ASN A 13 -13.41 8.44 7.44
CA ASN A 13 -12.23 7.58 7.31
C ASN A 13 -11.06 8.32 6.63
N VAL A 14 -11.32 9.12 5.60
CA VAL A 14 -10.30 9.96 4.94
C VAL A 14 -9.66 10.92 5.94
N ASP A 15 -10.47 11.61 6.74
CA ASP A 15 -9.99 12.57 7.74
C ASP A 15 -9.18 11.87 8.84
N ALA A 16 -9.65 10.71 9.33
CA ALA A 16 -8.97 9.92 10.35
C ALA A 16 -7.60 9.41 9.85
N LEU A 17 -7.55 8.83 8.64
CA LEU A 17 -6.31 8.35 8.04
C LEU A 17 -5.34 9.49 7.75
N SER A 18 -5.80 10.60 7.17
CA SER A 18 -4.97 11.77 6.89
C SER A 18 -4.35 12.33 8.17
N ASN A 19 -5.12 12.42 9.26
CA ASN A 19 -4.63 12.89 10.54
C ASN A 19 -3.59 11.92 11.15
N GLN A 20 -3.80 10.61 11.03
CA GLN A 20 -2.85 9.60 11.49
C GLN A 20 -1.53 9.68 10.70
N MET A 21 -1.59 9.79 9.38
CA MET A 21 -0.41 9.91 8.52
C MET A 21 0.36 11.20 8.79
N ARG A 22 -0.33 12.34 9.00
CA ARG A 22 0.32 13.61 9.37
C ARG A 22 1.05 13.54 10.70
N LYS A 23 0.54 12.77 11.68
CA LYS A 23 1.24 12.53 12.95
C LYS A 23 2.49 11.68 12.73
N LEU A 24 2.37 10.63 11.92
CA LEU A 24 3.46 9.69 11.67
C LEU A 24 4.63 10.36 10.93
N PHE A 25 4.35 11.14 9.89
CA PHE A 25 5.40 11.79 9.10
C PHE A 25 5.92 13.10 9.70
N GLY A 26 5.19 13.69 10.65
CA GLY A 26 5.54 14.98 11.25
C GLY A 26 5.12 16.17 10.38
N LYS A 27 5.24 17.37 10.98
CA LYS A 27 4.77 18.61 10.35
C LYS A 27 5.71 19.13 9.26
N ASP A 28 6.99 18.77 9.35
CA ASP A 28 8.04 19.29 8.47
C ASP A 28 8.31 18.35 7.27
N ALA A 29 7.56 17.26 7.15
CA ALA A 29 7.67 16.36 6.03
C ALA A 29 7.18 17.01 4.73
N ASN A 30 7.97 16.93 3.67
CA ASN A 30 7.57 17.38 2.33
C ASN A 30 6.61 16.37 1.70
N ILE A 31 5.39 16.27 2.26
CA ILE A 31 4.36 15.33 1.85
C ILE A 31 3.07 16.10 1.56
N THR A 32 2.50 15.86 0.39
CA THR A 32 1.21 16.38 -0.01
C THR A 32 0.16 15.28 0.07
N PHE A 33 -0.91 15.51 0.85
CA PHE A 33 -2.06 14.63 0.94
C PHE A 33 -3.13 15.10 -0.04
N VAL A 34 -3.59 14.20 -0.89
CA VAL A 34 -4.64 14.47 -1.87
C VAL A 34 -5.76 13.44 -1.74
N ASN A 35 -6.96 13.81 -2.16
CA ASN A 35 -8.11 12.92 -2.21
C ASN A 35 -8.58 12.79 -3.67
N ASN A 36 -8.60 11.59 -4.20
CA ASN A 36 -9.02 11.35 -5.58
C ASN A 36 -10.49 11.69 -5.85
N TYR A 37 -11.31 11.80 -4.81
CA TYR A 37 -12.68 12.32 -4.93
C TYR A 37 -12.71 13.73 -5.55
N ASP A 38 -11.69 14.55 -5.33
CA ASP A 38 -11.63 15.95 -5.80
C ASP A 38 -11.61 16.06 -7.33
N TRP A 39 -11.14 15.04 -8.03
CA TRP A 39 -11.15 15.01 -9.50
C TRP A 39 -12.08 13.94 -10.06
N LEU A 40 -12.16 12.73 -9.49
CA LEU A 40 -13.03 11.68 -10.00
C LEU A 40 -14.51 12.05 -9.94
N SER A 41 -14.95 12.76 -8.89
CA SER A 41 -16.34 13.19 -8.75
C SER A 41 -16.81 14.21 -9.81
N LYS A 42 -15.87 14.84 -10.52
CA LYS A 42 -16.15 15.84 -11.56
C LYS A 42 -16.24 15.25 -12.95
N ILE A 43 -15.81 14.00 -13.13
CA ILE A 43 -15.85 13.30 -14.42
C ILE A 43 -17.25 12.74 -14.62
N SER A 44 -17.95 13.21 -15.67
CA SER A 44 -19.25 12.63 -16.03
C SER A 44 -19.08 11.22 -16.60
N LEU A 45 -20.13 10.39 -16.53
CA LEU A 45 -20.11 9.05 -17.11
C LEU A 45 -19.77 9.06 -18.61
N LEU A 46 -20.30 10.01 -19.36
CA LEU A 46 -20.04 10.13 -20.79
C LEU A 46 -18.60 10.52 -21.08
N GLU A 47 -18.03 11.42 -20.30
CA GLU A 47 -16.63 11.81 -20.38
C GLU A 47 -15.70 10.63 -20.02
N PHE A 48 -16.00 9.92 -18.92
CA PHE A 48 -15.28 8.71 -18.53
C PHE A 48 -15.20 7.69 -19.69
N LEU A 49 -16.32 7.39 -20.33
CA LEU A 49 -16.36 6.43 -21.45
C LEU A 49 -15.62 6.96 -22.68
N ARG A 50 -15.85 8.23 -23.06
CA ARG A 50 -15.31 8.84 -24.28
C ARG A 50 -13.82 9.08 -24.20
N ASP A 51 -13.33 9.64 -23.09
CA ASP A 51 -11.97 10.18 -23.01
C ASP A 51 -10.99 9.19 -22.38
N TYR A 52 -11.46 8.39 -21.43
CA TYR A 52 -10.62 7.42 -20.72
C TYR A 52 -10.92 5.97 -21.15
N GLY A 53 -12.18 5.54 -21.10
CA GLY A 53 -12.59 4.16 -21.33
C GLY A 53 -12.12 3.58 -22.66
N LYS A 54 -12.16 4.38 -23.73
CA LYS A 54 -11.68 3.97 -25.07
C LYS A 54 -10.21 3.53 -25.13
N ASN A 55 -9.41 3.93 -24.15
CA ASN A 55 -7.97 3.61 -24.10
C ASN A 55 -7.69 2.23 -23.48
N PHE A 56 -8.72 1.58 -22.92
CA PHE A 56 -8.60 0.29 -22.26
C PHE A 56 -9.20 -0.82 -23.11
N ASN A 57 -8.38 -1.83 -23.42
CA ASN A 57 -8.86 -3.02 -24.14
C ASN A 57 -9.36 -4.05 -23.12
N ILE A 58 -10.62 -4.47 -23.26
CA ILE A 58 -11.28 -5.43 -22.35
C ILE A 58 -10.53 -6.76 -22.33
N ASN A 59 -10.08 -7.29 -23.46
CA ASN A 59 -9.36 -8.55 -23.52
C ASN A 59 -8.04 -8.49 -22.71
N THR A 60 -7.31 -7.37 -22.80
CA THR A 60 -6.10 -7.14 -22.00
C THR A 60 -6.42 -7.03 -20.51
N MET A 61 -7.55 -6.42 -20.15
CA MET A 61 -7.98 -6.32 -18.74
C MET A 61 -8.38 -7.70 -18.19
N LEU A 62 -9.11 -8.51 -18.96
CA LEU A 62 -9.52 -9.85 -18.58
C LEU A 62 -8.36 -10.83 -18.44
N ALA A 63 -7.31 -10.65 -19.23
CA ALA A 63 -6.11 -11.52 -19.21
C ALA A 63 -5.21 -11.32 -17.98
N LYS A 64 -5.45 -10.29 -17.17
CA LYS A 64 -4.65 -10.07 -15.95
C LYS A 64 -4.97 -11.12 -14.89
N ASP A 65 -3.94 -11.68 -14.26
CA ASP A 65 -4.06 -12.78 -13.29
C ASP A 65 -5.09 -12.53 -12.19
N ILE A 66 -5.11 -11.30 -11.64
CA ILE A 66 -6.07 -10.89 -10.59
C ILE A 66 -7.52 -10.92 -11.10
N VAL A 67 -7.75 -10.54 -12.35
CA VAL A 67 -9.08 -10.57 -12.96
C VAL A 67 -9.43 -11.99 -13.40
N ALA A 68 -8.53 -12.66 -14.10
CA ALA A 68 -8.72 -14.01 -14.61
C ALA A 68 -9.08 -15.01 -13.50
N SER A 69 -8.39 -14.94 -12.35
CA SER A 69 -8.65 -15.79 -11.18
C SER A 69 -10.04 -15.56 -10.55
N ARG A 70 -10.70 -14.44 -10.85
CA ARG A 70 -12.02 -14.08 -10.32
C ARG A 70 -13.17 -14.29 -11.30
N LEU A 71 -12.88 -14.53 -12.58
CA LEU A 71 -13.93 -14.71 -13.60
C LEU A 71 -14.86 -15.90 -13.30
N GLU A 72 -14.33 -17.00 -12.75
CA GLU A 72 -15.10 -18.19 -12.41
C GLU A 72 -16.09 -17.97 -11.26
N VAL A 73 -15.70 -17.16 -10.27
CA VAL A 73 -16.54 -16.85 -9.10
C VAL A 73 -17.37 -15.57 -9.26
N GLY A 74 -17.10 -14.84 -10.33
CA GLY A 74 -17.73 -13.54 -10.64
C GLY A 74 -16.93 -12.35 -10.12
N ILE A 75 -16.90 -11.30 -10.92
CA ILE A 75 -16.33 -9.99 -10.57
C ILE A 75 -17.38 -8.92 -10.86
N SER A 76 -17.56 -7.98 -9.92
CA SER A 76 -18.47 -6.86 -10.15
C SER A 76 -17.87 -5.87 -11.16
N PHE A 77 -18.75 -5.14 -11.87
CA PHE A 77 -18.29 -4.09 -12.78
C PHE A 77 -17.42 -3.04 -12.06
N THR A 78 -17.78 -2.70 -10.83
CA THR A 78 -17.01 -1.78 -9.98
C THR A 78 -15.59 -2.28 -9.73
N GLU A 79 -15.42 -3.57 -9.39
CA GLU A 79 -14.10 -4.16 -9.20
C GLU A 79 -13.30 -4.24 -10.50
N PHE A 80 -13.97 -4.56 -11.60
CA PHE A 80 -13.35 -4.63 -12.92
C PHE A 80 -12.84 -3.26 -13.40
N THR A 81 -13.61 -2.19 -13.18
CA THR A 81 -13.26 -0.83 -13.59
C THR A 81 -12.27 -0.14 -12.64
N TYR A 82 -11.97 -0.70 -11.47
CA TYR A 82 -11.05 -0.11 -10.48
C TYR A 82 -9.70 0.24 -11.10
N GLN A 83 -9.18 -0.61 -11.98
CA GLN A 83 -7.95 -0.37 -12.72
C GLN A 83 -8.00 0.93 -13.54
N ILE A 84 -9.13 1.25 -14.15
CA ILE A 84 -9.30 2.47 -14.95
C ILE A 84 -9.28 3.69 -14.03
N LEU A 85 -9.96 3.63 -12.89
CA LEU A 85 -9.98 4.72 -11.90
C LEU A 85 -8.57 5.02 -11.37
N GLN A 86 -7.80 4.00 -10.99
CA GLN A 86 -6.43 4.18 -10.54
C GLN A 86 -5.51 4.72 -11.65
N SER A 87 -5.76 4.36 -12.91
CA SER A 87 -5.01 4.90 -14.04
C SER A 87 -5.31 6.39 -14.27
N ILE A 88 -6.56 6.81 -14.06
CA ILE A 88 -6.96 8.23 -14.12
C ILE A 88 -6.31 9.00 -12.97
N ASP A 89 -6.25 8.41 -11.75
CA ASP A 89 -5.55 9.00 -10.61
C ASP A 89 -4.08 9.26 -10.95
N PHE A 90 -3.38 8.27 -11.50
CA PHE A 90 -1.96 8.44 -11.86
C PHE A 90 -1.77 9.50 -12.94
N LEU A 91 -2.59 9.50 -13.98
CA LEU A 91 -2.57 10.54 -15.02
C LEU A 91 -2.82 11.93 -14.43
N HIS A 92 -3.80 12.07 -13.55
CA HIS A 92 -4.12 13.34 -12.89
C HIS A 92 -2.95 13.84 -12.04
N LEU A 93 -2.36 12.97 -11.23
CA LEU A 93 -1.22 13.29 -10.39
C LEU A 93 0.02 13.64 -11.23
N HIS A 94 0.25 12.93 -12.32
CA HIS A 94 1.31 13.22 -13.26
C HIS A 94 1.17 14.62 -13.87
N LYS A 95 -0.02 14.95 -14.38
CA LYS A 95 -0.30 16.25 -15.02
C LYS A 95 -0.34 17.44 -14.06
N THR A 96 -0.85 17.24 -12.86
CA THR A 96 -1.17 18.33 -11.93
C THR A 96 -0.08 18.55 -10.88
N TYR A 97 0.60 17.48 -10.47
CA TYR A 97 1.58 17.50 -9.39
C TYR A 97 2.98 17.05 -9.83
N ASP A 98 3.19 16.83 -11.12
CA ASP A 98 4.45 16.32 -11.68
C ASP A 98 4.93 14.99 -11.03
N VAL A 99 3.97 14.13 -10.70
CA VAL A 99 4.27 12.81 -10.14
C VAL A 99 4.76 11.90 -11.25
N GLN A 100 5.99 11.44 -11.16
CA GLN A 100 6.62 10.56 -12.13
C GLN A 100 6.63 9.10 -11.70
N LEU A 101 6.61 8.80 -10.41
CA LEU A 101 6.73 7.43 -9.88
C LEU A 101 5.50 7.05 -9.05
N GLN A 102 4.82 5.95 -9.41
CA GLN A 102 3.81 5.30 -8.57
C GLN A 102 4.41 4.05 -7.90
N ILE A 103 4.23 3.95 -6.58
CA ILE A 103 4.73 2.82 -5.77
C ILE A 103 3.55 2.05 -5.20
N GLY A 104 3.64 0.72 -5.17
CA GLY A 104 2.62 -0.14 -4.56
C GLY A 104 3.14 -1.51 -4.17
N GLY A 105 2.28 -2.36 -3.59
CA GLY A 105 2.58 -3.77 -3.41
C GLY A 105 2.59 -4.52 -4.75
N ALA A 106 3.17 -5.71 -4.79
CA ALA A 106 3.25 -6.52 -6.02
C ALA A 106 1.86 -6.83 -6.63
N ASP A 107 0.81 -6.86 -5.81
CA ASP A 107 -0.58 -6.98 -6.23
C ASP A 107 -1.08 -5.77 -7.05
N GLN A 108 -0.42 -4.60 -6.95
CA GLN A 108 -0.75 -3.37 -7.67
C GLN A 108 -0.10 -3.26 -9.05
N TRP A 109 0.77 -4.21 -9.43
CA TRP A 109 1.51 -4.14 -10.69
C TRP A 109 0.61 -3.92 -11.91
N GLY A 110 -0.49 -4.68 -12.01
CA GLY A 110 -1.45 -4.55 -13.10
C GLY A 110 -2.13 -3.18 -13.18
N ASN A 111 -2.43 -2.57 -12.04
CA ASN A 111 -3.04 -1.24 -11.97
C ASN A 111 -2.04 -0.14 -12.31
N ILE A 112 -0.81 -0.23 -11.77
CA ILE A 112 0.26 0.74 -12.03
C ILE A 112 0.64 0.75 -13.51
N THR A 113 0.85 -0.42 -14.12
CA THR A 113 1.19 -0.53 -15.54
C THR A 113 0.08 -0.01 -16.46
N ALA A 114 -1.18 -0.21 -16.09
CA ALA A 114 -2.30 0.38 -16.83
C ALA A 114 -2.30 1.91 -16.77
N GLY A 115 -1.90 2.50 -15.64
CA GLY A 115 -1.70 3.94 -15.49
C GLY A 115 -0.56 4.46 -16.38
N LEU A 116 0.56 3.75 -16.45
CA LEU A 116 1.68 4.08 -17.35
C LEU A 116 1.23 4.05 -18.82
N ASP A 117 0.47 3.03 -19.20
CA ASP A 117 -0.05 2.92 -20.57
C ASP A 117 -1.01 4.06 -20.90
N LEU A 118 -1.86 4.47 -19.97
CA LEU A 118 -2.77 5.60 -20.15
C LEU A 118 -2.00 6.91 -20.31
N ILE A 119 -0.98 7.17 -19.49
CA ILE A 119 -0.13 8.36 -19.58
C ILE A 119 0.55 8.42 -20.96
N ARG A 120 1.18 7.34 -21.39
CA ARG A 120 1.83 7.27 -22.72
C ARG A 120 0.87 7.51 -23.87
N LYS A 121 -0.36 7.01 -23.79
CA LYS A 121 -1.39 7.20 -24.83
C LYS A 121 -1.90 8.63 -24.92
N LEU A 122 -1.98 9.34 -23.79
CA LEU A 122 -2.57 10.68 -23.73
C LEU A 122 -1.55 11.81 -23.75
N GLU A 123 -0.36 11.60 -23.15
CA GLU A 123 0.71 12.61 -23.08
C GLU A 123 1.82 12.35 -24.10
N GLY A 124 1.83 11.18 -24.74
CA GLY A 124 2.83 10.80 -25.74
C GLY A 124 3.91 9.85 -25.21
N PRO A 125 4.71 9.26 -26.12
CA PRO A 125 5.71 8.26 -25.80
C PRO A 125 6.89 8.79 -24.96
N GLU A 126 7.12 10.10 -24.98
CA GLU A 126 8.18 10.78 -24.24
C GLU A 126 7.79 11.12 -22.78
N ALA A 127 6.56 10.83 -22.38
CA ALA A 127 6.12 11.08 -21.01
C ALA A 127 6.90 10.19 -20.02
N GLU A 128 7.59 10.84 -19.07
CA GLU A 128 8.41 10.17 -18.06
C GLU A 128 7.55 9.75 -16.86
N ALA A 129 7.03 8.53 -16.92
CA ALA A 129 6.30 7.92 -15.81
C ALA A 129 6.83 6.50 -15.54
N PHE A 130 6.94 6.16 -14.25
CA PHE A 130 7.56 4.94 -13.77
C PHE A 130 6.67 4.24 -12.73
N GLY A 131 6.82 2.93 -12.62
CA GLY A 131 6.16 2.11 -11.61
C GLY A 131 7.15 1.28 -10.82
N LEU A 132 6.98 1.20 -9.50
CA LEU A 132 7.76 0.34 -8.63
C LEU A 132 6.82 -0.48 -7.77
N THR A 133 7.07 -1.79 -7.68
CA THR A 133 6.35 -2.64 -6.74
C THR A 133 7.28 -3.28 -5.73
N ILE A 134 6.77 -3.41 -4.51
CA ILE A 134 7.45 -4.06 -3.38
C ILE A 134 6.76 -5.41 -3.14
N PRO A 135 7.50 -6.50 -2.90
CA PRO A 135 6.91 -7.78 -2.54
C PRO A 135 5.96 -7.67 -1.35
N LEU A 136 4.86 -8.41 -1.40
CA LEU A 136 3.92 -8.45 -0.27
C LEU A 136 4.60 -9.01 0.99
N MET A 137 4.37 -8.34 2.12
CA MET A 137 4.90 -8.78 3.40
C MET A 137 4.11 -10.00 3.90
N LEU A 138 4.76 -11.14 3.88
CA LEU A 138 4.25 -12.39 4.45
C LEU A 138 5.14 -12.80 5.63
N LYS A 139 4.55 -13.50 6.59
CA LYS A 139 5.29 -14.21 7.64
C LYS A 139 5.99 -15.43 7.06
N ALA A 140 6.95 -16.00 7.80
CA ALA A 140 7.67 -17.20 7.41
C ALA A 140 6.76 -18.44 7.21
N ASP A 141 5.60 -18.44 7.84
CA ASP A 141 4.55 -19.46 7.67
C ASP A 141 3.64 -19.21 6.45
N GLY A 142 3.90 -18.18 5.65
CA GLY A 142 3.10 -17.80 4.48
C GLY A 142 1.84 -17.01 4.79
N THR A 143 1.51 -16.75 6.05
CA THR A 143 0.35 -15.97 6.44
C THR A 143 0.60 -14.46 6.26
N LYS A 144 -0.48 -13.68 6.15
CA LYS A 144 -0.38 -12.22 5.98
C LYS A 144 0.15 -11.58 7.25
N PHE A 145 1.16 -10.70 7.09
CA PHE A 145 1.68 -9.88 8.17
C PHE A 145 0.62 -8.92 8.73
N GLY A 146 0.75 -8.53 10.01
CA GLY A 146 -0.15 -7.55 10.66
C GLY A 146 -1.48 -8.12 11.17
N LYS A 147 -1.73 -9.42 11.01
CA LYS A 147 -2.88 -10.10 11.60
C LYS A 147 -2.45 -10.97 12.77
N THR A 148 -3.17 -10.84 13.90
CA THR A 148 -3.03 -11.67 15.09
C THR A 148 -4.30 -12.49 15.32
N ALA A 149 -4.30 -13.42 16.27
CA ALA A 149 -5.51 -14.12 16.69
C ALA A 149 -6.61 -13.17 17.20
N GLY A 150 -6.24 -11.98 17.72
CA GLY A 150 -7.15 -10.91 18.17
C GLY A 150 -7.53 -9.90 17.08
N GLY A 151 -7.06 -10.06 15.83
CA GLY A 151 -7.34 -9.13 14.73
C GLY A 151 -6.09 -8.39 14.22
N ALA A 152 -6.28 -7.20 13.68
CA ALA A 152 -5.19 -6.38 13.16
C ALA A 152 -4.47 -5.61 14.29
N VAL A 153 -3.17 -5.38 14.12
CA VAL A 153 -2.41 -4.45 14.96
C VAL A 153 -2.55 -3.04 14.39
N TRP A 154 -3.00 -2.12 15.23
CA TRP A 154 -3.34 -0.76 14.83
C TRP A 154 -2.28 0.24 15.29
N LEU A 155 -2.04 1.28 14.48
CA LEU A 155 -1.22 2.43 14.87
C LEU A 155 -1.98 3.40 15.80
N ASP A 156 -3.30 3.25 15.95
CA ASP A 156 -4.10 4.04 16.88
C ASP A 156 -3.96 3.46 18.29
N PRO A 157 -3.40 4.20 19.28
CA PRO A 157 -3.19 3.73 20.63
C PRO A 157 -4.48 3.43 21.41
N LYS A 158 -5.64 3.89 20.89
CA LYS A 158 -6.96 3.53 21.44
C LYS A 158 -7.43 2.14 21.02
N LYS A 159 -6.87 1.60 19.92
CA LYS A 159 -7.22 0.28 19.35
C LYS A 159 -6.18 -0.79 19.69
N THR A 160 -4.92 -0.42 19.70
CA THR A 160 -3.80 -1.26 20.15
C THR A 160 -2.94 -0.39 21.05
N SER A 161 -2.88 -0.72 22.35
CA SER A 161 -2.06 0.04 23.27
C SER A 161 -0.58 0.01 22.91
N PRO A 162 0.24 1.01 23.30
CA PRO A 162 1.69 0.99 23.05
C PRO A 162 2.37 -0.27 23.59
N PHE A 163 1.90 -0.80 24.72
CA PHE A 163 2.40 -2.05 25.28
C PHE A 163 2.08 -3.26 24.39
N GLU A 164 0.85 -3.40 23.93
CA GLU A 164 0.44 -4.47 23.03
C GLU A 164 1.16 -4.36 21.68
N PHE A 165 1.36 -3.14 21.19
CA PHE A 165 2.11 -2.86 19.97
C PHE A 165 3.58 -3.29 20.11
N TYR A 166 4.24 -2.91 21.22
CA TYR A 166 5.60 -3.35 21.54
C TYR A 166 5.68 -4.88 21.64
N GLN A 167 4.75 -5.51 22.36
CA GLN A 167 4.71 -6.96 22.52
C GLN A 167 4.51 -7.69 21.19
N PHE A 168 3.72 -7.14 20.28
CA PHE A 168 3.56 -7.70 18.94
C PHE A 168 4.90 -7.82 18.23
N TRP A 169 5.71 -6.76 18.24
CA TRP A 169 7.02 -6.75 17.59
C TRP A 169 8.04 -7.62 18.35
N LEU A 170 8.01 -7.60 19.65
CA LEU A 170 8.89 -8.43 20.49
C LEU A 170 8.66 -9.93 20.26
N ASN A 171 7.43 -10.33 19.94
CA ASN A 171 7.03 -11.73 19.75
C ASN A 171 7.16 -12.22 18.31
N GLN A 172 7.86 -11.50 17.42
CA GLN A 172 8.09 -11.98 16.07
C GLN A 172 9.01 -13.20 16.03
N ASP A 173 8.77 -14.06 15.02
CA ASP A 173 9.56 -15.28 14.78
C ASP A 173 11.02 -14.93 14.41
N ASP A 174 11.98 -15.72 14.84
CA ASP A 174 13.39 -15.55 14.51
C ASP A 174 13.64 -15.57 12.99
N ARG A 175 12.86 -16.34 12.24
CA ARG A 175 12.91 -16.42 10.78
C ARG A 175 12.47 -15.14 10.08
N ASP A 176 11.70 -14.30 10.76
CA ASP A 176 11.11 -13.08 10.19
C ASP A 176 11.80 -11.80 10.67
N VAL A 177 12.38 -11.80 11.87
CA VAL A 177 12.84 -10.58 12.54
C VAL A 177 13.85 -9.79 11.72
N VAL A 178 14.82 -10.44 11.07
CA VAL A 178 15.83 -9.77 10.25
C VAL A 178 15.20 -9.07 9.05
N LYS A 179 14.21 -9.71 8.41
CA LYS A 179 13.43 -9.10 7.35
C LYS A 179 12.69 -7.86 7.84
N TYR A 180 12.07 -7.94 9.02
CA TYR A 180 11.32 -6.81 9.59
C TYR A 180 12.23 -5.65 10.02
N LEU A 181 13.43 -5.93 10.53
CA LEU A 181 14.45 -4.88 10.78
C LEU A 181 14.75 -4.08 9.50
N LYS A 182 14.92 -4.76 8.36
CA LYS A 182 15.18 -4.12 7.06
C LYS A 182 14.01 -3.26 6.56
N PHE A 183 12.76 -3.65 6.85
CA PHE A 183 11.58 -2.97 6.33
C PHE A 183 11.04 -1.87 7.24
N PHE A 184 11.19 -2.02 8.56
CA PHE A 184 10.49 -1.18 9.53
C PHE A 184 11.42 -0.33 10.39
N THR A 185 12.73 -0.37 10.15
CA THR A 185 13.69 0.45 10.89
C THR A 185 14.63 1.22 9.97
N PHE A 186 15.26 2.25 10.52
CA PHE A 186 16.32 2.99 9.85
C PHE A 186 17.73 2.58 10.33
N LEU A 187 17.86 1.38 10.88
CA LEU A 187 19.14 0.83 11.28
C LEU A 187 20.06 0.65 10.08
N SER A 188 21.35 0.85 10.28
CA SER A 188 22.33 0.62 9.23
C SER A 188 22.43 -0.86 8.85
N GLN A 189 23.03 -1.12 7.68
CA GLN A 189 23.24 -2.50 7.23
C GLN A 189 24.10 -3.27 8.24
N GLU A 190 25.14 -2.64 8.78
CA GLU A 190 26.05 -3.24 9.76
C GLU A 190 25.34 -3.62 11.06
N GLU A 191 24.47 -2.74 11.58
CA GLU A 191 23.66 -3.02 12.77
C GLU A 191 22.71 -4.20 12.53
N ILE A 192 22.08 -4.26 11.37
CA ILE A 192 21.15 -5.37 11.01
C ILE A 192 21.93 -6.68 10.86
N GLU A 193 23.12 -6.68 10.25
CA GLU A 193 23.96 -7.87 10.10
C GLU A 193 24.47 -8.38 11.44
N GLU A 194 24.81 -7.48 12.36
CA GLU A 194 25.19 -7.86 13.74
C GLU A 194 24.02 -8.53 14.47
N LEU A 195 22.82 -7.93 14.39
CA LEU A 195 21.62 -8.52 14.98
C LEU A 195 21.25 -9.85 14.34
N ALA A 196 21.44 -10.02 13.02
CA ALA A 196 21.22 -11.28 12.34
C ALA A 196 22.13 -12.39 12.86
N LYS A 197 23.43 -12.10 13.10
CA LYS A 197 24.35 -13.05 13.73
C LYS A 197 23.90 -13.45 15.14
N LYS A 198 23.38 -12.49 15.92
CA LYS A 198 22.85 -12.79 17.26
C LYS A 198 21.62 -13.68 17.24
N VAL A 199 20.75 -13.55 16.22
CA VAL A 199 19.63 -14.46 16.02
C VAL A 199 20.10 -15.89 15.77
N GLU A 200 21.23 -16.08 15.06
CA GLU A 200 21.78 -17.42 14.77
C GLU A 200 22.54 -18.03 15.98
N THR A 201 23.25 -17.21 16.75
CA THR A 201 24.15 -17.69 17.81
C THR A 201 23.50 -17.70 19.19
N GLU A 202 22.58 -16.78 19.47
CA GLU A 202 21.99 -16.56 20.80
C GLU A 202 20.49 -16.22 20.69
N PRO A 203 19.67 -17.03 19.98
CA PRO A 203 18.25 -16.73 19.71
C PRO A 203 17.43 -16.51 20.99
N GLU A 204 17.77 -17.20 22.08
CA GLU A 204 17.08 -17.10 23.37
C GLU A 204 17.15 -15.70 24.00
N LYS A 205 18.16 -14.89 23.64
CA LYS A 205 18.28 -13.50 24.15
C LYS A 205 17.30 -12.53 23.48
N ARG A 206 16.77 -12.90 22.30
CA ARG A 206 15.77 -12.14 21.53
C ARG A 206 16.18 -10.67 21.33
N GLU A 207 17.48 -10.43 21.10
CA GLU A 207 18.04 -9.07 21.01
C GLU A 207 17.54 -8.33 19.77
N ALA A 208 17.45 -9.05 18.64
CA ALA A 208 16.93 -8.51 17.38
C ALA A 208 15.45 -8.11 17.50
N GLN A 209 14.63 -8.96 18.15
CA GLN A 209 13.20 -8.64 18.38
C GLN A 209 13.02 -7.46 19.33
N ARG A 210 13.86 -7.37 20.37
CA ARG A 210 13.84 -6.23 21.28
C ARG A 210 14.19 -4.94 20.56
N ARG A 211 15.26 -4.96 19.78
CA ARG A 211 15.68 -3.78 18.98
C ARG A 211 14.59 -3.38 17.97
N LEU A 212 14.00 -4.34 17.28
CA LEU A 212 12.88 -4.10 16.37
C LEU A 212 11.71 -3.44 17.10
N ALA A 213 11.29 -4.00 18.24
CA ALA A 213 10.16 -3.48 19.01
C ALA A 213 10.43 -2.05 19.54
N GLU A 214 11.64 -1.76 19.99
CA GLU A 214 12.06 -0.43 20.42
C GLU A 214 12.03 0.59 19.29
N GLU A 215 12.62 0.26 18.14
CA GLU A 215 12.67 1.16 16.99
C GLU A 215 11.28 1.47 16.43
N VAL A 216 10.43 0.46 16.28
CA VAL A 216 9.10 0.64 15.68
C VAL A 216 8.08 1.27 16.65
N THR A 217 8.24 1.08 17.98
CA THR A 217 7.33 1.67 18.96
C THR A 217 7.69 3.13 19.30
N ARG A 218 8.90 3.56 18.97
CA ARG A 218 9.36 4.93 19.21
C ARG A 218 8.71 5.96 18.28
N PHE A 219 8.20 5.53 17.12
CA PHE A 219 7.43 6.35 16.19
C PHE A 219 5.98 6.54 16.68
#